data_ac4c96d935035c0910eaa2faae24e8f3
#
_entry.id   ac4c96d935035c0910eaa2faae24e8f3
#
_cell.length_a   1.000
_cell.length_b   1.000
_cell.length_c   1.000
_cell.angle_alpha   90.00
_cell.angle_beta   90.00
_cell.angle_gamma   90.00
#
_symmetry.space_group_name_H-M   'P 1'
#
loop_
_entity.id
_entity.type
_entity.pdbx_description
1 polymer ?
#
loop_
_entity_poly.entity_id
_entity_poly.type
_entity_poly.pdbx_seq_one_letter_code
_entity_poly.pdbx_strand_id
1 'polypeptide(L)'
;MARTEEQRGLWGGETTKAVANFPVSGEPIPAPVARWLGRIKGAAARVNAELGLLDAGKAERIAAAAARIAEGELDDQFPIDVFQTGSGTSSNMNANEVIATLAGDDVHANDDVNMGQSSNDVFPSAVHLAALDQITHDLLPALERLASSLETKAGEFDDVVKSGRTHWMDAVPVTLGQEFAGYAAQVRQGIARVQDALPRLGQIPLGGTATGTGLNTHPEFAARVREQLARETGLEISPPADPFEAQAARDGIVEASGALKTVAVSLTKVANDIRFLGSGPRAGLAEIALPELQKGSSIMPGKVNPVMPEVVTQVAAQVIGNDAAISIGGMQGHFELNVFVPLLARNILDSVKLLASACRLFAEKCVDGIEANRENCEHYAELTLSAATALNPYIGYDRASEIVKEAAASGRSLREVAREKGVEDSVLDEALDYRKMAKPNG
;
A
#
# COMPACT_ATOMS: atom_id res chain seq x y z
N MET A 1 16.87 11.12 -36.40
CA MET A 1 17.74 10.01 -36.71
C MET A 1 16.85 8.80 -37.04
N ALA A 2 16.97 8.21 -38.20
CA ALA A 2 16.24 6.98 -38.55
C ALA A 2 16.73 5.84 -37.64
N ARG A 3 15.79 5.17 -36.93
CA ARG A 3 16.13 3.96 -36.16
C ARG A 3 16.64 2.87 -37.08
N THR A 4 17.67 2.15 -36.66
CA THR A 4 18.16 0.96 -37.33
C THR A 4 17.08 -0.14 -37.34
N GLU A 5 17.16 -1.13 -38.28
CA GLU A 5 16.19 -2.23 -38.36
C GLU A 5 16.04 -3.02 -37.03
N GLU A 6 17.10 -3.13 -36.22
CA GLU A 6 17.07 -3.70 -34.86
C GLU A 6 16.34 -2.85 -33.82
N GLN A 7 16.05 -1.56 -34.12
CA GLN A 7 15.32 -0.62 -33.27
C GLN A 7 13.86 -0.41 -33.70
N ARG A 8 13.36 -1.15 -34.70
CA ARG A 8 11.94 -1.16 -35.03
C ARG A 8 11.19 -1.89 -33.92
N GLY A 9 10.29 -1.17 -33.19
CA GLY A 9 9.37 -1.79 -32.25
C GLY A 9 8.49 -2.83 -32.95
N LEU A 10 8.06 -3.83 -32.19
CA LEU A 10 7.10 -4.84 -32.65
C LEU A 10 5.69 -4.28 -32.89
N TRP A 11 5.46 -3.02 -32.53
CA TRP A 11 4.17 -2.36 -32.70
C TRP A 11 3.95 -1.82 -34.13
N GLY A 12 2.69 -1.57 -34.49
CA GLY A 12 2.27 -1.08 -35.80
C GLY A 12 2.02 0.43 -35.85
N GLY A 13 1.17 0.81 -36.83
CA GLY A 13 0.90 2.21 -37.14
C GLY A 13 0.10 2.97 -36.11
N GLU A 14 -0.84 2.36 -35.44
CA GLU A 14 -1.67 3.03 -34.42
C GLU A 14 -0.86 3.37 -33.17
N THR A 15 0.02 2.50 -32.73
CA THR A 15 0.96 2.79 -31.63
C THR A 15 1.92 3.91 -32.04
N THR A 16 2.45 3.89 -33.26
CA THR A 16 3.33 4.95 -33.77
C THR A 16 2.65 6.32 -33.74
N LYS A 17 1.37 6.39 -34.15
CA LYS A 17 0.56 7.62 -34.07
C LYS A 17 0.35 8.06 -32.62
N ALA A 18 0.04 7.10 -31.72
CA ALA A 18 -0.19 7.40 -30.30
C ALA A 18 1.07 7.98 -29.63
N VAL A 19 2.24 7.40 -29.89
CA VAL A 19 3.53 7.93 -29.39
C VAL A 19 3.78 9.36 -29.88
N ALA A 20 3.42 9.64 -31.14
CA ALA A 20 3.58 10.99 -31.70
C ALA A 20 2.55 11.98 -31.15
N ASN A 21 1.34 11.54 -30.82
CA ASN A 21 0.25 12.39 -30.37
C ASN A 21 0.30 12.74 -28.87
N PHE A 22 0.90 11.88 -28.04
CA PHE A 22 0.86 12.00 -26.58
C PHE A 22 2.23 12.14 -25.90
N PRO A 23 3.14 13.03 -26.31
CA PRO A 23 4.41 13.25 -25.63
C PRO A 23 4.20 14.17 -24.40
N VAL A 24 3.57 13.67 -23.33
CA VAL A 24 3.14 14.52 -22.20
C VAL A 24 4.10 14.40 -21.03
N SER A 25 4.28 13.21 -20.44
CA SER A 25 5.12 12.99 -19.26
C SER A 25 6.42 12.24 -19.56
N GLY A 26 6.44 11.49 -20.63
CA GLY A 26 7.51 10.51 -20.91
C GLY A 26 7.42 9.24 -20.09
N GLU A 27 6.39 9.09 -19.23
CA GLU A 27 6.14 7.86 -18.48
C GLU A 27 5.20 6.96 -19.27
N PRO A 28 5.58 5.72 -19.62
CA PRO A 28 4.67 4.75 -20.24
C PRO A 28 3.62 4.26 -19.24
N ILE A 29 2.61 3.53 -19.74
CA ILE A 29 1.70 2.82 -18.84
C ILE A 29 2.49 1.88 -17.93
N PRO A 30 2.03 1.66 -16.68
CA PRO A 30 2.69 0.72 -15.78
C PRO A 30 2.81 -0.68 -16.38
N ALA A 31 4.01 -1.26 -16.36
CA ALA A 31 4.28 -2.58 -16.92
C ALA A 31 3.29 -3.70 -16.48
N PRO A 32 2.82 -3.74 -15.20
CA PRO A 32 1.81 -4.71 -14.81
C PRO A 32 0.52 -4.65 -15.65
N VAL A 33 0.11 -3.46 -16.13
CA VAL A 33 -1.08 -3.33 -16.99
C VAL A 33 -0.82 -3.97 -18.35
N ALA A 34 0.33 -3.72 -18.97
CA ALA A 34 0.73 -4.36 -20.24
C ALA A 34 0.77 -5.89 -20.10
N ARG A 35 1.37 -6.38 -19.02
CA ARG A 35 1.45 -7.81 -18.72
C ARG A 35 0.06 -8.45 -18.55
N TRP A 36 -0.87 -7.75 -17.89
CA TRP A 36 -2.24 -8.22 -17.75
C TRP A 36 -3.05 -8.14 -19.04
N LEU A 37 -2.78 -7.17 -19.94
CA LEU A 37 -3.31 -7.19 -21.30
C LEU A 37 -2.85 -8.46 -22.03
N GLY A 38 -1.59 -8.85 -21.91
CA GLY A 38 -1.08 -10.11 -22.43
C GLY A 38 -1.85 -11.32 -21.89
N ARG A 39 -1.99 -11.44 -20.56
CA ARG A 39 -2.75 -12.56 -19.93
C ARG A 39 -4.18 -12.65 -20.43
N ILE A 40 -4.90 -11.53 -20.46
CA ILE A 40 -6.30 -11.48 -20.92
C ILE A 40 -6.39 -11.90 -22.40
N LYS A 41 -5.52 -11.37 -23.27
CA LYS A 41 -5.55 -11.68 -24.71
C LYS A 41 -5.18 -13.12 -25.02
N GLY A 42 -4.22 -13.69 -24.28
CA GLY A 42 -3.89 -15.12 -24.40
C GLY A 42 -5.06 -16.01 -23.98
N ALA A 43 -5.70 -15.72 -22.88
CA ALA A 43 -6.90 -16.44 -22.42
C ALA A 43 -8.07 -16.27 -23.42
N ALA A 44 -8.29 -15.04 -23.89
CA ALA A 44 -9.34 -14.73 -24.86
C ALA A 44 -9.17 -15.52 -26.17
N ALA A 45 -7.94 -15.63 -26.69
CA ALA A 45 -7.65 -16.39 -27.89
C ALA A 45 -7.99 -17.88 -27.74
N ARG A 46 -7.57 -18.50 -26.62
CA ARG A 46 -7.88 -19.91 -26.34
C ARG A 46 -9.38 -20.13 -26.20
N VAL A 47 -10.08 -19.26 -25.45
CA VAL A 47 -11.53 -19.37 -25.27
C VAL A 47 -12.26 -19.20 -26.62
N ASN A 48 -11.87 -18.24 -27.45
CA ASN A 48 -12.47 -18.07 -28.78
C ASN A 48 -12.26 -19.29 -29.69
N ALA A 49 -11.11 -19.97 -29.59
CA ALA A 49 -10.88 -21.23 -30.31
C ALA A 49 -11.76 -22.37 -29.76
N GLU A 50 -11.90 -22.51 -28.46
CA GLU A 50 -12.79 -23.50 -27.83
C GLU A 50 -14.28 -23.27 -28.19
N LEU A 51 -14.66 -22.02 -28.40
CA LEU A 51 -16.01 -21.63 -28.85
C LEU A 51 -16.20 -21.77 -30.37
N GLY A 52 -15.14 -22.16 -31.11
CA GLY A 52 -15.17 -22.34 -32.55
C GLY A 52 -15.22 -21.03 -33.36
N LEU A 53 -14.85 -19.91 -32.74
CA LEU A 53 -14.85 -18.57 -33.36
C LEU A 53 -13.50 -18.18 -33.96
N LEU A 54 -12.41 -18.75 -33.48
CA LEU A 54 -11.04 -18.49 -33.93
C LEU A 54 -10.38 -19.80 -34.34
N ASP A 55 -9.60 -19.76 -35.42
CA ASP A 55 -8.78 -20.91 -35.84
C ASP A 55 -7.82 -21.33 -34.74
N ALA A 56 -7.75 -22.61 -34.44
CA ALA A 56 -6.95 -23.14 -33.32
C ALA A 56 -5.44 -22.85 -33.49
N GLY A 57 -4.92 -22.88 -34.71
CA GLY A 57 -3.52 -22.57 -34.99
C GLY A 57 -3.19 -21.10 -34.81
N LYS A 58 -4.10 -20.19 -35.20
CA LYS A 58 -3.98 -18.75 -34.90
C LYS A 58 -4.05 -18.50 -33.37
N ALA A 59 -5.01 -19.12 -32.69
CA ALA A 59 -5.19 -18.96 -31.25
C ALA A 59 -3.94 -19.36 -30.46
N GLU A 60 -3.29 -20.47 -30.84
CA GLU A 60 -2.05 -20.93 -30.20
C GLU A 60 -0.90 -19.93 -30.40
N ARG A 61 -0.72 -19.41 -31.62
CA ARG A 61 0.31 -18.39 -31.88
C ARG A 61 0.04 -17.08 -31.16
N ILE A 62 -1.23 -16.64 -31.12
CA ILE A 62 -1.65 -15.46 -30.34
C ILE A 62 -1.36 -15.67 -28.83
N ALA A 63 -1.73 -16.83 -28.30
CA ALA A 63 -1.51 -17.15 -26.87
C ALA A 63 -0.01 -17.22 -26.53
N ALA A 64 0.82 -17.79 -27.43
CA ALA A 64 2.27 -17.83 -27.23
C ALA A 64 2.90 -16.42 -27.26
N ALA A 65 2.49 -15.56 -28.19
CA ALA A 65 2.94 -14.17 -28.25
C ALA A 65 2.49 -13.37 -27.02
N ALA A 66 1.24 -13.55 -26.60
CA ALA A 66 0.66 -12.91 -25.43
C ALA A 66 1.34 -13.34 -24.12
N ALA A 67 1.77 -14.60 -24.00
CA ALA A 67 2.53 -15.11 -22.86
C ALA A 67 3.85 -14.35 -22.65
N ARG A 68 4.57 -14.02 -23.73
CA ARG A 68 5.82 -13.24 -23.65
C ARG A 68 5.60 -11.84 -23.07
N ILE A 69 4.45 -11.21 -23.41
CA ILE A 69 4.06 -9.93 -22.77
C ILE A 69 3.75 -10.16 -21.29
N ALA A 70 2.99 -11.20 -20.97
CA ALA A 70 2.59 -11.53 -19.61
C ALA A 70 3.79 -11.83 -18.68
N GLU A 71 4.86 -12.38 -19.22
CA GLU A 71 6.13 -12.69 -18.53
C GLU A 71 7.06 -11.47 -18.42
N GLY A 72 6.74 -10.36 -19.09
CA GLY A 72 7.51 -9.12 -19.03
C GLY A 72 8.71 -9.07 -19.98
N GLU A 73 8.85 -10.03 -20.90
CA GLU A 73 9.95 -10.03 -21.88
C GLU A 73 9.89 -8.82 -22.85
N LEU A 74 8.71 -8.21 -22.97
CA LEU A 74 8.39 -7.19 -23.96
C LEU A 74 7.91 -5.87 -23.34
N ASP A 75 8.29 -5.58 -22.11
CA ASP A 75 7.87 -4.34 -21.41
C ASP A 75 8.30 -3.08 -22.18
N ASP A 76 9.44 -3.13 -22.89
CA ASP A 76 9.96 -2.04 -23.72
C ASP A 76 9.14 -1.79 -25.01
N GLN A 77 8.23 -2.70 -25.35
CA GLN A 77 7.33 -2.58 -26.49
C GLN A 77 6.05 -1.80 -26.22
N PHE A 78 5.93 -1.20 -25.02
CA PHE A 78 4.79 -0.37 -24.59
C PHE A 78 5.20 1.09 -24.35
N PRO A 79 5.55 1.85 -25.39
CA PRO A 79 6.15 3.19 -25.23
C PRO A 79 5.13 4.32 -25.07
N ILE A 80 3.83 4.05 -25.13
CA ILE A 80 2.80 5.09 -25.12
C ILE A 80 2.71 5.73 -23.72
N ASP A 81 2.76 7.06 -23.69
CA ASP A 81 2.63 7.84 -22.45
C ASP A 81 1.34 7.49 -21.69
N VAL A 82 1.41 7.51 -20.39
CA VAL A 82 0.26 7.25 -19.51
C VAL A 82 -0.86 8.26 -19.73
N PHE A 83 -0.56 9.53 -20.08
CA PHE A 83 -1.53 10.52 -20.47
C PHE A 83 -1.88 10.37 -21.95
N GLN A 84 -2.79 9.46 -22.24
CA GLN A 84 -3.23 9.03 -23.56
C GLN A 84 -4.74 9.08 -23.71
N THR A 85 -5.30 8.39 -24.71
CA THR A 85 -6.76 8.17 -24.80
C THR A 85 -7.31 7.61 -23.50
N GLY A 86 -8.27 8.30 -22.87
CA GLY A 86 -8.71 8.06 -21.51
C GLY A 86 -9.32 6.68 -21.22
N SER A 87 -9.80 5.98 -22.27
CA SER A 87 -10.25 4.58 -22.21
C SER A 87 -9.11 3.56 -22.25
N GLY A 88 -7.87 4.00 -22.52
CA GLY A 88 -6.72 3.12 -22.74
C GLY A 88 -6.68 2.46 -24.12
N THR A 89 -7.47 2.96 -25.08
CA THR A 89 -7.51 2.38 -26.45
C THR A 89 -6.13 2.32 -27.08
N SER A 90 -5.30 3.35 -26.92
CA SER A 90 -3.96 3.37 -27.48
C SER A 90 -3.11 2.20 -26.98
N SER A 91 -3.11 1.93 -25.69
CA SER A 91 -2.37 0.81 -25.10
C SER A 91 -2.98 -0.56 -25.44
N ASN A 92 -4.31 -0.66 -25.53
CA ASN A 92 -4.95 -1.89 -26.02
C ASN A 92 -4.55 -2.20 -27.45
N MET A 93 -4.55 -1.19 -28.34
CA MET A 93 -4.09 -1.36 -29.73
C MET A 93 -2.61 -1.70 -29.78
N ASN A 94 -1.77 -1.11 -28.95
CA ASN A 94 -0.36 -1.46 -28.83
C ASN A 94 -0.18 -2.96 -28.52
N ALA A 95 -0.90 -3.51 -27.55
CA ALA A 95 -0.86 -4.93 -27.25
C ALA A 95 -1.34 -5.77 -28.43
N ASN A 96 -2.42 -5.38 -29.11
CA ASN A 96 -2.92 -6.08 -30.29
C ASN A 96 -1.89 -6.12 -31.41
N GLU A 97 -1.25 -4.98 -31.71
CA GLU A 97 -0.24 -4.88 -32.79
C GLU A 97 1.02 -5.70 -32.49
N VAL A 98 1.52 -5.65 -31.23
CA VAL A 98 2.69 -6.46 -30.82
C VAL A 98 2.38 -7.96 -30.92
N ILE A 99 1.21 -8.39 -30.42
CA ILE A 99 0.80 -9.80 -30.48
C ILE A 99 0.63 -10.25 -31.94
N ALA A 100 -0.07 -9.46 -32.76
CA ALA A 100 -0.27 -9.81 -34.17
C ALA A 100 1.06 -9.94 -34.93
N THR A 101 1.99 -9.01 -34.73
CA THR A 101 3.33 -9.05 -35.32
C THR A 101 4.08 -10.34 -34.97
N LEU A 102 3.99 -10.79 -33.72
CA LEU A 102 4.65 -12.00 -33.26
C LEU A 102 3.93 -13.29 -33.68
N ALA A 103 2.61 -13.24 -33.84
CA ALA A 103 1.79 -14.40 -34.17
C ALA A 103 1.81 -14.74 -35.68
N GLY A 104 2.20 -13.80 -36.56
CA GLY A 104 2.40 -14.01 -38.00
C GLY A 104 1.47 -13.16 -38.86
N ASP A 105 1.84 -13.07 -40.17
CA ASP A 105 1.22 -12.17 -41.14
C ASP A 105 -0.28 -12.44 -41.42
N ASP A 106 -0.75 -13.64 -41.12
CA ASP A 106 -2.15 -14.03 -41.26
C ASP A 106 -3.02 -13.73 -40.03
N VAL A 107 -2.42 -13.12 -38.97
CA VAL A 107 -3.12 -12.73 -37.74
C VAL A 107 -3.41 -11.24 -37.77
N HIS A 108 -4.69 -10.88 -37.69
CA HIS A 108 -5.12 -9.49 -37.69
C HIS A 108 -5.32 -8.96 -36.24
N ALA A 109 -4.76 -7.77 -35.95
CA ALA A 109 -4.77 -7.19 -34.62
C ALA A 109 -6.18 -6.98 -34.04
N ASN A 110 -7.15 -6.53 -34.88
CA ASN A 110 -8.53 -6.28 -34.45
C ASN A 110 -9.40 -7.52 -34.56
N ASP A 111 -9.33 -8.25 -35.69
CA ASP A 111 -10.29 -9.32 -35.98
C ASP A 111 -9.95 -10.61 -35.23
N ASP A 112 -8.67 -10.92 -35.03
CA ASP A 112 -8.21 -12.14 -34.36
C ASP A 112 -7.78 -11.86 -32.90
N VAL A 113 -6.86 -10.93 -32.64
CA VAL A 113 -6.30 -10.68 -31.30
C VAL A 113 -7.32 -10.01 -30.37
N ASN A 114 -8.10 -9.07 -30.88
CA ASN A 114 -9.11 -8.33 -30.12
C ASN A 114 -10.53 -8.93 -30.21
N MET A 115 -10.68 -10.12 -30.75
CA MET A 115 -11.98 -10.79 -30.95
C MET A 115 -12.75 -10.89 -29.62
N GLY A 116 -14.02 -10.43 -29.62
CA GLY A 116 -14.88 -10.42 -28.42
C GLY A 116 -14.53 -9.39 -27.36
N GLN A 117 -13.67 -8.42 -27.67
CA GLN A 117 -13.18 -7.42 -26.74
C GLN A 117 -13.40 -6.01 -27.28
N SER A 118 -13.45 -5.03 -26.37
CA SER A 118 -13.29 -3.61 -26.65
C SER A 118 -12.22 -3.04 -25.71
N SER A 119 -11.57 -1.95 -26.12
CA SER A 119 -10.69 -1.21 -25.20
C SER A 119 -11.44 -0.78 -23.94
N ASN A 120 -12.75 -0.53 -24.07
CA ASN A 120 -13.60 -0.05 -23.00
C ASN A 120 -13.83 -1.08 -21.87
N ASP A 121 -13.71 -2.37 -22.16
CA ASP A 121 -13.81 -3.44 -21.16
C ASP A 121 -12.48 -4.10 -20.84
N VAL A 122 -11.63 -4.37 -21.85
CA VAL A 122 -10.37 -5.12 -21.64
C VAL A 122 -9.31 -4.30 -20.92
N PHE A 123 -9.15 -3.01 -21.24
CA PHE A 123 -8.14 -2.17 -20.62
C PHE A 123 -8.41 -1.92 -19.13
N PRO A 124 -9.63 -1.48 -18.71
CA PRO A 124 -9.94 -1.37 -17.29
C PRO A 124 -9.89 -2.72 -16.58
N SER A 125 -10.26 -3.83 -17.22
CA SER A 125 -10.07 -5.18 -16.64
C SER A 125 -8.60 -5.46 -16.35
N ALA A 126 -7.69 -5.11 -17.26
CA ALA A 126 -6.25 -5.26 -17.04
C ALA A 126 -5.76 -4.39 -15.88
N VAL A 127 -6.29 -3.18 -15.70
CA VAL A 127 -5.95 -2.29 -14.58
C VAL A 127 -6.43 -2.85 -13.26
N HIS A 128 -7.67 -3.31 -13.18
CA HIS A 128 -8.23 -3.95 -11.98
C HIS A 128 -7.42 -5.18 -11.58
N LEU A 129 -7.11 -6.06 -12.54
CA LEU A 129 -6.36 -7.28 -12.30
C LEU A 129 -4.89 -7.01 -11.94
N ALA A 130 -4.26 -6.01 -12.55
CA ALA A 130 -2.90 -5.60 -12.20
C ALA A 130 -2.84 -5.08 -10.75
N ALA A 131 -3.82 -4.28 -10.33
CA ALA A 131 -3.91 -3.79 -8.97
C ALA A 131 -4.19 -4.94 -7.97
N LEU A 132 -5.15 -5.81 -8.27
CA LEU A 132 -5.49 -6.99 -7.46
C LEU A 132 -4.27 -7.90 -7.27
N ASP A 133 -3.54 -8.20 -8.33
CA ASP A 133 -2.34 -9.04 -8.33
C ASP A 133 -1.23 -8.43 -7.47
N GLN A 134 -0.88 -7.17 -7.71
CA GLN A 134 0.18 -6.49 -6.96
C GLN A 134 -0.19 -6.30 -5.47
N ILE A 135 -1.45 -6.04 -5.15
CA ILE A 135 -1.91 -5.95 -3.77
C ILE A 135 -1.78 -7.33 -3.10
N THR A 136 -2.26 -8.38 -3.76
CA THR A 136 -2.31 -9.74 -3.18
C THR A 136 -0.91 -10.33 -3.00
N HIS A 137 -0.04 -10.20 -4.00
CA HIS A 137 1.24 -10.93 -4.02
C HIS A 137 2.44 -10.08 -3.59
N ASP A 138 2.31 -8.76 -3.50
CA ASP A 138 3.41 -7.87 -3.11
C ASP A 138 3.11 -7.04 -1.85
N LEU A 139 1.99 -6.29 -1.83
CA LEU A 139 1.69 -5.37 -0.72
C LEU A 139 1.25 -6.11 0.55
N LEU A 140 0.30 -7.04 0.46
CA LEU A 140 -0.16 -7.77 1.66
C LEU A 140 0.97 -8.54 2.35
N PRO A 141 1.84 -9.28 1.64
CA PRO A 141 3.03 -9.89 2.27
C PRO A 141 3.97 -8.87 2.92
N ALA A 142 4.13 -7.68 2.33
CA ALA A 142 4.97 -6.62 2.90
C ALA A 142 4.38 -6.03 4.20
N LEU A 143 3.07 -5.84 4.24
CA LEU A 143 2.34 -5.40 5.43
C LEU A 143 2.38 -6.47 6.54
N GLU A 144 2.20 -7.75 6.19
CA GLU A 144 2.33 -8.87 7.11
C GLU A 144 3.74 -8.93 7.73
N ARG A 145 4.76 -8.73 6.91
CA ARG A 145 6.15 -8.67 7.38
C ARG A 145 6.36 -7.55 8.39
N LEU A 146 5.84 -6.34 8.11
CA LEU A 146 5.94 -5.20 9.02
C LEU A 146 5.17 -5.43 10.32
N ALA A 147 3.94 -5.96 10.24
CA ALA A 147 3.13 -6.28 11.41
C ALA A 147 3.86 -7.27 12.32
N SER A 148 4.42 -8.33 11.74
CA SER A 148 5.19 -9.36 12.49
C SER A 148 6.44 -8.78 13.17
N SER A 149 7.15 -7.85 12.52
CA SER A 149 8.30 -7.16 13.14
C SER A 149 7.87 -6.34 14.35
N LEU A 150 6.78 -5.59 14.22
CA LEU A 150 6.23 -4.78 15.32
C LEU A 150 5.72 -5.65 16.48
N GLU A 151 5.08 -6.79 16.19
CA GLU A 151 4.64 -7.75 17.20
C GLU A 151 5.81 -8.38 17.94
N THR A 152 6.90 -8.70 17.22
CA THR A 152 8.13 -9.20 17.83
C THR A 152 8.70 -8.18 18.81
N LYS A 153 8.81 -6.91 18.41
CA LYS A 153 9.27 -5.82 19.28
C LYS A 153 8.31 -5.56 20.44
N ALA A 154 7.02 -5.71 20.26
CA ALA A 154 6.04 -5.62 21.34
C ALA A 154 6.34 -6.67 22.42
N GLY A 155 6.65 -7.92 22.04
CA GLY A 155 7.05 -8.96 22.98
C GLY A 155 8.41 -8.69 23.64
N GLU A 156 9.41 -8.25 22.89
CA GLU A 156 10.74 -7.93 23.43
C GLU A 156 10.72 -6.79 24.46
N PHE A 157 9.78 -5.86 24.34
CA PHE A 157 9.68 -4.65 25.16
C PHE A 157 8.52 -4.69 26.15
N ASP A 158 7.87 -5.82 26.36
CA ASP A 158 6.69 -5.96 27.24
C ASP A 158 6.97 -5.56 28.70
N ASP A 159 8.21 -5.75 29.14
CA ASP A 159 8.66 -5.43 30.50
C ASP A 159 9.31 -4.02 30.62
N VAL A 160 9.44 -3.26 29.54
CA VAL A 160 10.09 -1.94 29.54
C VAL A 160 9.08 -0.87 29.89
N VAL A 161 9.02 -0.49 31.16
CA VAL A 161 8.13 0.58 31.65
C VAL A 161 8.68 1.94 31.23
N LYS A 162 7.78 2.84 30.81
CA LYS A 162 8.09 4.20 30.40
C LYS A 162 6.95 5.17 30.75
N SER A 163 7.21 6.47 30.68
CA SER A 163 6.13 7.46 30.74
C SER A 163 5.26 7.37 29.49
N GLY A 164 3.94 7.21 29.64
CA GLY A 164 3.00 7.46 28.59
C GLY A 164 2.95 8.96 28.26
N ARG A 165 2.51 9.32 27.03
CA ARG A 165 2.38 10.74 26.63
C ARG A 165 1.07 10.98 25.93
N THR A 166 0.35 12.02 26.38
CA THR A 166 -0.83 12.57 25.70
C THR A 166 -0.62 14.06 25.48
N HIS A 167 -0.98 14.61 24.32
CA HIS A 167 -0.66 16.00 23.96
C HIS A 167 0.84 16.32 24.03
N TRP A 168 1.72 15.31 23.92
CA TRP A 168 3.16 15.38 24.12
C TRP A 168 3.57 15.69 25.57
N MET A 169 2.61 15.68 26.48
CA MET A 169 2.83 15.87 27.91
C MET A 169 2.86 14.53 28.62
N ASP A 170 3.59 14.48 29.73
CA ASP A 170 3.71 13.28 30.56
C ASP A 170 2.34 12.80 31.03
N ALA A 171 2.13 11.50 30.93
CA ALA A 171 0.94 10.80 31.35
C ALA A 171 1.29 9.59 32.27
N VAL A 172 0.30 8.79 32.60
CA VAL A 172 0.52 7.60 33.40
C VAL A 172 1.45 6.59 32.70
N PRO A 173 2.16 5.73 33.44
CA PRO A 173 3.06 4.76 32.91
C PRO A 173 2.38 3.77 31.95
N VAL A 174 3.11 3.40 30.92
CA VAL A 174 2.81 2.31 29.97
C VAL A 174 4.08 1.46 29.80
N THR A 175 3.98 0.36 29.06
CA THR A 175 5.20 -0.31 28.56
C THR A 175 5.49 0.10 27.12
N LEU A 176 6.76 0.10 26.75
CA LEU A 176 7.19 0.28 25.36
C LEU A 176 6.59 -0.82 24.46
N GLY A 177 6.47 -2.05 25.00
CA GLY A 177 5.80 -3.16 24.31
C GLY A 177 4.35 -2.87 23.96
N GLN A 178 3.60 -2.17 24.83
CA GLN A 178 2.21 -1.76 24.55
C GLN A 178 2.13 -0.74 23.43
N GLU A 179 3.08 0.19 23.30
CA GLU A 179 3.14 1.12 22.17
C GLU A 179 3.38 0.37 20.86
N PHE A 180 4.35 -0.55 20.83
CA PHE A 180 4.63 -1.37 19.65
C PHE A 180 3.47 -2.31 19.29
N ALA A 181 2.78 -2.88 20.27
CA ALA A 181 1.56 -3.66 20.04
C ALA A 181 0.45 -2.81 19.41
N GLY A 182 0.30 -1.54 19.84
CA GLY A 182 -0.62 -0.59 19.22
C GLY A 182 -0.26 -0.29 17.76
N TYR A 183 1.03 -0.16 17.44
CA TYR A 183 1.49 0.02 16.04
C TYR A 183 1.21 -1.22 15.19
N ALA A 184 1.49 -2.40 15.72
CA ALA A 184 1.17 -3.68 15.05
C ALA A 184 -0.34 -3.79 14.78
N ALA A 185 -1.18 -3.47 15.76
CA ALA A 185 -2.62 -3.49 15.61
C ALA A 185 -3.12 -2.54 14.50
N GLN A 186 -2.54 -1.34 14.37
CA GLN A 186 -2.87 -0.43 13.27
C GLN A 186 -2.54 -1.05 11.89
N VAL A 187 -1.38 -1.72 11.76
CA VAL A 187 -1.00 -2.38 10.50
C VAL A 187 -1.93 -3.57 10.23
N ARG A 188 -2.26 -4.40 11.22
CA ARG A 188 -3.23 -5.51 11.11
C ARG A 188 -4.61 -5.04 10.64
N GLN A 189 -5.11 -3.95 11.22
CA GLN A 189 -6.36 -3.32 10.79
C GLN A 189 -6.26 -2.77 9.36
N GLY A 190 -5.08 -2.28 8.96
CA GLY A 190 -4.78 -1.87 7.59
C GLY A 190 -4.86 -3.03 6.60
N ILE A 191 -4.27 -4.18 6.94
CA ILE A 191 -4.35 -5.42 6.14
C ILE A 191 -5.80 -5.83 5.92
N ALA A 192 -6.60 -5.89 6.99
CA ALA A 192 -8.01 -6.26 6.89
C ALA A 192 -8.78 -5.31 5.95
N ARG A 193 -8.58 -3.98 6.07
CA ARG A 193 -9.23 -3.01 5.16
C ARG A 193 -8.85 -3.20 3.70
N VAL A 194 -7.59 -3.50 3.42
CA VAL A 194 -7.14 -3.78 2.05
C VAL A 194 -7.78 -5.07 1.55
N GLN A 195 -7.81 -6.13 2.35
CA GLN A 195 -8.45 -7.39 1.99
C GLN A 195 -9.95 -7.23 1.73
N ASP A 196 -10.66 -6.41 2.51
CA ASP A 196 -12.10 -6.14 2.32
C ASP A 196 -12.43 -5.46 0.98
N ALA A 197 -11.47 -4.75 0.37
CA ALA A 197 -11.64 -4.11 -0.94
C ALA A 197 -11.40 -5.06 -2.13
N LEU A 198 -10.66 -6.17 -1.94
CA LEU A 198 -10.26 -7.07 -3.04
C LEU A 198 -11.43 -7.69 -3.80
N PRO A 199 -12.53 -8.14 -3.18
CA PRO A 199 -13.64 -8.72 -3.91
C PRO A 199 -14.26 -7.76 -4.93
N ARG A 200 -14.38 -6.48 -4.60
CA ARG A 200 -14.90 -5.45 -5.52
C ARG A 200 -13.87 -5.04 -6.57
N LEU A 201 -12.60 -5.03 -6.21
CA LEU A 201 -11.51 -4.82 -7.17
C LEU A 201 -11.43 -5.96 -8.19
N GLY A 202 -11.74 -7.20 -7.78
CA GLY A 202 -11.79 -8.39 -8.64
C GLY A 202 -13.00 -8.49 -9.56
N GLN A 203 -13.99 -7.58 -9.42
CA GLN A 203 -15.10 -7.46 -10.36
C GLN A 203 -14.66 -6.69 -11.60
N ILE A 204 -14.54 -7.38 -12.74
CA ILE A 204 -13.98 -6.78 -13.95
C ILE A 204 -15.03 -6.60 -15.05
N PRO A 205 -14.98 -5.52 -15.85
CA PRO A 205 -15.96 -5.23 -16.90
C PRO A 205 -15.85 -6.13 -18.13
N LEU A 206 -14.87 -7.04 -18.21
CA LEU A 206 -14.64 -7.90 -19.36
C LEU A 206 -15.92 -8.64 -19.79
N GLY A 207 -16.26 -8.50 -21.08
CA GLY A 207 -17.48 -9.02 -21.70
C GLY A 207 -18.55 -7.99 -21.95
N GLY A 208 -18.45 -6.78 -21.35
CA GLY A 208 -19.34 -5.66 -21.65
C GLY A 208 -19.14 -5.03 -23.01
N THR A 209 -17.96 -5.27 -23.61
CA THR A 209 -17.52 -4.70 -24.88
C THR A 209 -17.58 -3.16 -24.91
N ALA A 210 -18.32 -2.57 -25.84
CA ALA A 210 -18.31 -1.11 -26.04
C ALA A 210 -19.01 -0.33 -24.92
N THR A 211 -20.17 -0.82 -24.44
CA THR A 211 -21.07 -0.06 -23.55
C THR A 211 -21.68 -0.89 -22.40
N GLY A 212 -21.36 -2.17 -22.30
CA GLY A 212 -21.93 -3.07 -21.28
C GLY A 212 -22.88 -4.14 -21.83
N THR A 213 -23.29 -4.04 -23.09
CA THR A 213 -24.25 -4.96 -23.71
C THR A 213 -23.66 -6.27 -24.19
N GLY A 214 -22.32 -6.37 -24.30
CA GLY A 214 -21.64 -7.54 -24.85
C GLY A 214 -21.85 -7.72 -26.37
N LEU A 215 -22.11 -6.63 -27.10
CA LEU A 215 -22.28 -6.67 -28.56
C LEU A 215 -21.06 -7.32 -29.24
N ASN A 216 -21.32 -8.24 -30.17
CA ASN A 216 -20.32 -9.00 -30.93
C ASN A 216 -19.43 -9.94 -30.10
N THR A 217 -19.90 -10.40 -28.95
CA THR A 217 -19.20 -11.43 -28.16
C THR A 217 -20.11 -12.64 -27.91
N HIS A 218 -19.50 -13.82 -27.78
CA HIS A 218 -20.24 -15.03 -27.43
C HIS A 218 -20.73 -14.96 -25.97
N PRO A 219 -21.94 -15.42 -25.63
CA PRO A 219 -22.47 -15.34 -24.26
C PRO A 219 -21.59 -15.99 -23.19
N GLU A 220 -20.87 -17.03 -23.51
CA GLU A 220 -19.96 -17.75 -22.58
C GLU A 220 -18.54 -17.16 -22.53
N PHE A 221 -18.18 -16.28 -23.45
CA PHE A 221 -16.82 -15.78 -23.60
C PHE A 221 -16.25 -15.21 -22.28
N ALA A 222 -16.91 -14.22 -21.73
CA ALA A 222 -16.44 -13.52 -20.54
C ALA A 222 -16.32 -14.43 -19.31
N ALA A 223 -17.28 -15.33 -19.13
CA ALA A 223 -17.26 -16.28 -18.01
C ALA A 223 -16.06 -17.24 -18.12
N ARG A 224 -15.84 -17.82 -19.29
CA ARG A 224 -14.72 -18.75 -19.53
C ARG A 224 -13.36 -18.07 -19.40
N VAL A 225 -13.22 -16.83 -19.91
CA VAL A 225 -11.97 -16.07 -19.76
C VAL A 225 -11.68 -15.77 -18.29
N ARG A 226 -12.66 -15.29 -17.51
CA ARG A 226 -12.50 -15.06 -16.07
C ARG A 226 -12.09 -16.33 -15.31
N GLU A 227 -12.76 -17.44 -15.61
CA GLU A 227 -12.46 -18.75 -14.99
C GLU A 227 -11.04 -19.21 -15.31
N GLN A 228 -10.61 -19.05 -16.57
CA GLN A 228 -9.24 -19.41 -16.96
C GLN A 228 -8.21 -18.54 -16.25
N LEU A 229 -8.40 -17.21 -16.22
CA LEU A 229 -7.50 -16.29 -15.53
C LEU A 229 -7.42 -16.57 -14.03
N ALA A 230 -8.58 -16.84 -13.38
CA ALA A 230 -8.63 -17.18 -11.96
C ALA A 230 -7.84 -18.49 -11.66
N ARG A 231 -7.99 -19.51 -12.51
CA ARG A 231 -7.23 -20.77 -12.38
C ARG A 231 -5.72 -20.59 -12.54
N GLU A 232 -5.31 -19.76 -13.51
CA GLU A 232 -3.89 -19.55 -13.83
C GLU A 232 -3.18 -18.71 -12.76
N THR A 233 -3.90 -17.81 -12.08
CA THR A 233 -3.31 -16.81 -11.18
C THR A 233 -3.64 -17.01 -9.70
N GLY A 234 -4.66 -17.81 -9.39
CA GLY A 234 -5.17 -17.98 -8.04
C GLY A 234 -5.94 -16.75 -7.49
N LEU A 235 -6.18 -15.72 -8.32
CA LEU A 235 -6.90 -14.52 -7.92
C LEU A 235 -8.42 -14.76 -7.94
N GLU A 236 -9.13 -14.09 -7.05
CA GLU A 236 -10.60 -14.05 -7.07
C GLU A 236 -11.09 -13.08 -8.13
N ILE A 237 -11.46 -13.61 -9.31
CA ILE A 237 -11.96 -12.82 -10.44
C ILE A 237 -13.42 -13.14 -10.65
N SER A 238 -14.27 -12.12 -10.61
CA SER A 238 -15.72 -12.27 -10.66
C SER A 238 -16.39 -11.39 -11.73
N PRO A 239 -17.61 -11.71 -12.16
CA PRO A 239 -18.37 -10.80 -13.01
C PRO A 239 -18.71 -9.52 -12.23
N PRO A 240 -18.91 -8.38 -12.93
CA PRO A 240 -19.41 -7.18 -12.30
C PRO A 240 -20.84 -7.40 -11.79
N ALA A 241 -21.23 -6.66 -10.74
CA ALA A 241 -22.60 -6.66 -10.26
C ALA A 241 -23.60 -6.14 -11.31
N ASP A 242 -23.17 -5.14 -12.08
CA ASP A 242 -23.89 -4.59 -13.23
C ASP A 242 -22.87 -4.23 -14.34
N PRO A 243 -23.08 -4.69 -15.60
CA PRO A 243 -22.12 -4.44 -16.67
C PRO A 243 -22.06 -2.98 -17.12
N PHE A 244 -23.11 -2.19 -16.95
CA PHE A 244 -23.13 -0.77 -17.34
C PHE A 244 -22.42 0.07 -16.28
N GLU A 245 -22.64 -0.20 -14.99
CA GLU A 245 -21.87 0.38 -13.90
C GLU A 245 -20.37 0.10 -14.10
N ALA A 246 -20.02 -1.13 -14.38
CA ALA A 246 -18.63 -1.54 -14.56
C ALA A 246 -17.91 -0.90 -15.78
N GLN A 247 -18.66 -0.40 -16.77
CA GLN A 247 -18.08 0.39 -17.87
C GLN A 247 -17.86 1.86 -17.47
N ALA A 248 -18.82 2.44 -16.74
CA ALA A 248 -18.85 3.87 -16.45
C ALA A 248 -18.11 4.26 -15.16
N ALA A 249 -18.14 3.39 -14.13
CA ALA A 249 -17.55 3.65 -12.82
C ALA A 249 -16.23 2.89 -12.62
N ARG A 250 -15.45 3.36 -11.63
CA ARG A 250 -14.19 2.74 -11.19
C ARG A 250 -14.13 2.67 -9.66
N ASP A 251 -15.28 2.47 -9.03
CA ASP A 251 -15.46 2.54 -7.59
C ASP A 251 -14.60 1.51 -6.85
N GLY A 252 -14.39 0.30 -7.43
CA GLY A 252 -13.48 -0.69 -6.86
C GLY A 252 -12.03 -0.21 -6.77
N ILE A 253 -11.55 0.57 -7.74
CA ILE A 253 -10.21 1.18 -7.70
C ILE A 253 -10.18 2.32 -6.68
N VAL A 254 -11.21 3.16 -6.62
CA VAL A 254 -11.32 4.27 -5.67
C VAL A 254 -11.37 3.75 -4.24
N GLU A 255 -12.14 2.70 -3.97
CA GLU A 255 -12.22 2.05 -2.67
C GLU A 255 -10.87 1.46 -2.24
N ALA A 256 -10.23 0.68 -3.12
CA ALA A 256 -8.90 0.12 -2.84
C ALA A 256 -7.90 1.23 -2.53
N SER A 257 -7.89 2.32 -3.30
CA SER A 257 -7.06 3.51 -3.05
C SER A 257 -7.33 4.14 -1.69
N GLY A 258 -8.59 4.26 -1.29
CA GLY A 258 -9.00 4.75 0.04
C GLY A 258 -8.47 3.88 1.18
N ALA A 259 -8.46 2.55 0.99
CA ALA A 259 -7.84 1.61 1.94
C ALA A 259 -6.32 1.82 2.02
N LEU A 260 -5.63 1.97 0.89
CA LEU A 260 -4.19 2.28 0.83
C LEU A 260 -3.86 3.61 1.51
N LYS A 261 -4.67 4.64 1.29
CA LYS A 261 -4.54 5.93 1.99
C LYS A 261 -4.65 5.75 3.51
N THR A 262 -5.59 4.95 4.00
CA THR A 262 -5.74 4.69 5.43
C THR A 262 -4.49 4.00 6.00
N VAL A 263 -3.91 3.05 5.27
CA VAL A 263 -2.61 2.44 5.63
C VAL A 263 -1.51 3.50 5.70
N ALA A 264 -1.40 4.37 4.69
CA ALA A 264 -0.40 5.46 4.64
C ALA A 264 -0.52 6.41 5.85
N VAL A 265 -1.75 6.78 6.26
CA VAL A 265 -2.01 7.59 7.45
C VAL A 265 -1.53 6.87 8.72
N SER A 266 -1.84 5.59 8.87
CA SER A 266 -1.38 4.77 10.01
C SER A 266 0.14 4.67 10.07
N LEU A 267 0.79 4.40 8.94
CA LEU A 267 2.25 4.31 8.86
C LEU A 267 2.95 5.64 9.17
N THR A 268 2.33 6.77 8.81
CA THR A 268 2.85 8.10 9.17
C THR A 268 2.89 8.29 10.68
N LYS A 269 1.84 7.88 11.40
CA LYS A 269 1.81 7.93 12.87
C LYS A 269 2.89 7.06 13.47
N VAL A 270 3.00 5.80 13.03
CA VAL A 270 4.00 4.85 13.53
C VAL A 270 5.42 5.36 13.29
N ALA A 271 5.73 5.84 12.08
CA ALA A 271 7.03 6.37 11.73
C ALA A 271 7.40 7.64 12.54
N ASN A 272 6.42 8.54 12.76
CA ASN A 272 6.63 9.74 13.57
C ASN A 272 6.91 9.42 15.03
N ASP A 273 6.18 8.49 15.63
CA ASP A 273 6.42 8.08 17.01
C ASP A 273 7.82 7.44 17.15
N ILE A 274 8.17 6.49 16.27
CA ILE A 274 9.47 5.80 16.30
C ILE A 274 10.62 6.80 16.19
N ARG A 275 10.58 7.76 15.26
CA ARG A 275 11.65 8.75 15.14
C ARG A 275 11.72 9.71 16.33
N PHE A 276 10.58 9.98 16.98
CA PHE A 276 10.54 10.83 18.17
C PHE A 276 11.08 10.09 19.40
N LEU A 277 10.68 8.83 19.62
CA LEU A 277 11.24 7.97 20.65
C LEU A 277 12.77 7.84 20.53
N GLY A 278 13.29 7.76 19.30
CA GLY A 278 14.73 7.68 19.00
C GLY A 278 15.45 9.04 18.94
N SER A 279 14.78 10.16 19.26
CA SER A 279 15.37 11.50 19.19
C SER A 279 16.51 11.70 20.20
N GLY A 280 17.56 12.39 19.81
CA GLY A 280 18.70 12.68 20.67
C GLY A 280 20.04 12.33 20.01
N PRO A 281 20.94 11.57 20.66
CA PRO A 281 20.76 10.69 21.84
C PRO A 281 20.86 11.35 23.21
N ARG A 282 21.28 12.61 23.33
CA ARG A 282 21.49 13.26 24.64
C ARG A 282 20.53 14.42 24.92
N ALA A 283 20.03 15.07 23.89
CA ALA A 283 19.13 16.23 23.99
C ALA A 283 17.73 15.94 23.44
N GLY A 284 17.33 14.70 23.40
CA GLY A 284 16.02 14.24 23.01
C GLY A 284 15.54 13.13 23.95
N LEU A 285 14.52 12.35 23.54
CA LEU A 285 13.95 11.30 24.39
C LEU A 285 14.92 10.11 24.55
N ALA A 286 15.50 9.65 23.47
CA ALA A 286 16.39 8.49 23.45
C ALA A 286 15.84 7.28 24.22
N GLU A 287 14.54 7.03 24.14
CA GLU A 287 13.90 5.84 24.75
C GLU A 287 14.17 4.58 23.94
N ILE A 288 14.51 4.75 22.65
CA ILE A 288 14.96 3.70 21.77
C ILE A 288 16.20 4.14 20.99
N ALA A 289 17.04 3.17 20.58
CA ALA A 289 18.10 3.35 19.62
C ALA A 289 17.69 2.80 18.26
N LEU A 290 17.94 3.55 17.19
CA LEU A 290 17.66 3.15 15.81
C LEU A 290 18.94 2.60 15.15
N PRO A 291 18.82 1.65 14.20
CA PRO A 291 19.95 1.14 13.45
C PRO A 291 20.68 2.25 12.68
N GLU A 292 22.01 2.26 12.72
CA GLU A 292 22.84 3.13 11.90
C GLU A 292 22.96 2.54 10.48
N LEU A 293 22.31 3.17 9.50
CA LEU A 293 22.31 2.72 8.10
C LEU A 293 23.33 3.47 7.24
N GLN A 294 23.60 4.72 7.56
CA GLN A 294 24.52 5.59 6.84
C GLN A 294 24.93 6.78 7.70
N LYS A 295 25.97 7.48 7.31
CA LYS A 295 26.37 8.74 7.97
C LYS A 295 25.23 9.75 7.88
N GLY A 296 24.78 10.24 9.04
CA GLY A 296 23.63 11.15 9.12
C GLY A 296 23.95 12.60 8.75
N SER A 297 25.23 12.97 8.66
CA SER A 297 25.68 14.31 8.34
C SER A 297 27.07 14.30 7.72
N SER A 298 27.30 15.21 6.76
CA SER A 298 28.62 15.43 6.17
C SER A 298 29.57 16.23 7.06
N ILE A 299 29.03 16.96 8.06
CA ILE A 299 29.80 17.88 8.91
C ILE A 299 29.70 17.57 10.41
N MET A 300 28.80 16.71 10.85
CA MET A 300 28.57 16.33 12.25
C MET A 300 28.92 14.85 12.45
N PRO A 301 30.16 14.52 12.91
CA PRO A 301 30.56 13.14 13.13
C PRO A 301 29.64 12.43 14.14
N GLY A 302 29.30 11.18 13.87
CA GLY A 302 28.47 10.35 14.78
C GLY A 302 26.99 10.68 14.81
N LYS A 303 26.49 11.60 13.96
CA LYS A 303 25.05 11.87 13.86
C LYS A 303 24.37 10.75 13.04
N VAL A 304 23.40 10.06 13.67
CA VAL A 304 22.54 9.07 13.04
C VAL A 304 21.16 9.69 12.84
N ASN A 305 20.64 9.62 11.60
CA ASN A 305 19.29 10.13 11.28
C ASN A 305 18.29 8.97 11.15
N PRO A 306 17.01 9.22 11.49
CA PRO A 306 15.93 8.22 11.38
C PRO A 306 15.44 8.11 9.94
N VAL A 307 16.33 7.73 9.00
CA VAL A 307 16.09 7.82 7.55
C VAL A 307 14.95 6.93 7.05
N MET A 308 14.73 5.76 7.66
CA MET A 308 13.61 4.89 7.25
C MET A 308 12.24 5.44 7.66
N PRO A 309 12.02 5.95 8.88
CA PRO A 309 10.83 6.72 9.19
C PRO A 309 10.58 7.91 8.25
N GLU A 310 11.64 8.62 7.81
CA GLU A 310 11.53 9.71 6.84
C GLU A 310 11.05 9.22 5.47
N VAL A 311 11.58 8.10 4.98
CA VAL A 311 11.12 7.45 3.74
C VAL A 311 9.64 7.09 3.84
N VAL A 312 9.22 6.46 4.94
CA VAL A 312 7.81 6.07 5.16
C VAL A 312 6.87 7.28 5.09
N THR A 313 7.24 8.39 5.74
CA THR A 313 6.38 9.60 5.73
C THR A 313 6.32 10.27 4.36
N GLN A 314 7.40 10.23 3.57
CA GLN A 314 7.41 10.73 2.18
C GLN A 314 6.53 9.85 1.27
N VAL A 315 6.65 8.53 1.38
CA VAL A 315 5.81 7.57 0.64
C VAL A 315 4.34 7.77 1.00
N ALA A 316 4.04 7.93 2.28
CA ALA A 316 2.66 8.18 2.72
C ALA A 316 2.07 9.46 2.11
N ALA A 317 2.84 10.54 2.05
CA ALA A 317 2.42 11.78 1.41
C ALA A 317 2.13 11.58 -0.09
N GLN A 318 2.99 10.83 -0.81
CA GLN A 318 2.77 10.51 -2.22
C GLN A 318 1.50 9.68 -2.44
N VAL A 319 1.28 8.65 -1.61
CA VAL A 319 0.08 7.79 -1.68
C VAL A 319 -1.20 8.59 -1.44
N ILE A 320 -1.19 9.53 -0.50
CA ILE A 320 -2.33 10.45 -0.27
C ILE A 320 -2.57 11.33 -1.50
N GLY A 321 -1.52 11.83 -2.14
CA GLY A 321 -1.62 12.58 -3.39
C GLY A 321 -2.18 11.74 -4.54
N ASN A 322 -1.73 10.50 -4.68
CA ASN A 322 -2.24 9.56 -5.68
C ASN A 322 -3.73 9.25 -5.45
N ASP A 323 -4.17 9.07 -4.20
CA ASP A 323 -5.59 8.87 -3.85
C ASP A 323 -6.46 10.06 -4.25
N ALA A 324 -5.99 11.28 -4.08
CA ALA A 324 -6.70 12.47 -4.55
C ALA A 324 -6.89 12.46 -6.08
N ALA A 325 -5.84 12.10 -6.83
CA ALA A 325 -5.93 11.97 -8.28
C ALA A 325 -6.88 10.84 -8.70
N ILE A 326 -6.86 9.69 -8.00
CA ILE A 326 -7.77 8.56 -8.23
C ILE A 326 -9.22 8.97 -7.94
N SER A 327 -9.50 9.65 -6.85
CA SER A 327 -10.84 10.13 -6.50
C SER A 327 -11.41 11.07 -7.56
N ILE A 328 -10.58 12.02 -8.06
CA ILE A 328 -10.97 12.94 -9.16
C ILE A 328 -11.22 12.16 -10.44
N GLY A 329 -10.34 11.19 -10.77
CA GLY A 329 -10.51 10.33 -11.95
C GLY A 329 -11.76 9.45 -11.87
N GLY A 330 -12.08 8.93 -10.68
CA GLY A 330 -13.31 8.16 -10.45
C GLY A 330 -14.59 8.94 -10.76
N MET A 331 -14.62 10.25 -10.45
CA MET A 331 -15.76 11.14 -10.75
C MET A 331 -15.99 11.41 -12.25
N GLN A 332 -15.10 10.99 -13.14
CA GLN A 332 -15.14 11.30 -14.57
C GLN A 332 -15.80 10.20 -15.42
N GLY A 333 -16.61 9.33 -14.81
CA GLY A 333 -17.50 8.44 -15.52
C GLY A 333 -18.73 9.21 -16.06
N HIS A 334 -18.86 9.23 -17.38
CA HIS A 334 -20.01 9.90 -18.04
C HIS A 334 -20.69 8.90 -18.94
N PHE A 335 -22.03 8.72 -18.73
CA PHE A 335 -22.79 7.69 -19.42
C PHE A 335 -22.13 6.31 -19.25
N GLU A 336 -21.73 5.66 -20.32
CA GLU A 336 -21.24 4.27 -20.33
C GLU A 336 -19.71 4.15 -20.34
N LEU A 337 -18.95 5.20 -19.99
CA LEU A 337 -17.48 5.13 -19.98
C LEU A 337 -16.81 6.11 -19.02
N ASN A 338 -15.81 5.62 -18.28
CA ASN A 338 -14.83 6.44 -17.60
C ASN A 338 -13.60 6.64 -18.51
N VAL A 339 -13.18 7.88 -18.72
CA VAL A 339 -12.06 8.24 -19.62
C VAL A 339 -10.79 8.72 -18.88
N PHE A 340 -10.60 8.29 -17.63
CA PHE A 340 -9.42 8.56 -16.81
C PHE A 340 -8.66 7.28 -16.42
N VAL A 341 -8.97 6.14 -17.06
CA VAL A 341 -8.47 4.83 -16.68
C VAL A 341 -6.93 4.73 -16.66
N PRO A 342 -6.17 5.29 -17.62
CA PRO A 342 -4.71 5.29 -17.54
C PRO A 342 -4.14 6.07 -16.34
N LEU A 343 -4.75 7.19 -15.96
CA LEU A 343 -4.40 7.96 -14.77
C LEU A 343 -4.65 7.15 -13.49
N LEU A 344 -5.80 6.46 -13.42
CA LEU A 344 -6.12 5.57 -12.30
C LEU A 344 -5.09 4.44 -12.17
N ALA A 345 -4.75 3.82 -13.29
CA ALA A 345 -3.74 2.75 -13.36
C ALA A 345 -2.39 3.20 -12.81
N ARG A 346 -1.88 4.35 -13.25
CA ARG A 346 -0.62 4.93 -12.78
C ARG A 346 -0.62 5.11 -11.28
N ASN A 347 -1.63 5.78 -10.75
CA ASN A 347 -1.65 6.19 -9.35
C ASN A 347 -1.89 5.01 -8.38
N ILE A 348 -2.77 4.05 -8.74
CA ILE A 348 -3.01 2.89 -7.86
C ILE A 348 -1.79 1.97 -7.80
N LEU A 349 -1.18 1.66 -8.94
CA LEU A 349 -0.02 0.78 -9.00
C LEU A 349 1.24 1.42 -8.40
N ASP A 350 1.42 2.74 -8.56
CA ASP A 350 2.48 3.48 -7.87
C ASP A 350 2.30 3.41 -6.35
N SER A 351 1.08 3.64 -5.86
CA SER A 351 0.76 3.55 -4.42
C SER A 351 1.04 2.16 -3.86
N VAL A 352 0.64 1.10 -4.56
CA VAL A 352 0.89 -0.29 -4.15
C VAL A 352 2.39 -0.57 -4.07
N LYS A 353 3.13 -0.24 -5.12
CA LYS A 353 4.59 -0.44 -5.21
C LYS A 353 5.34 0.32 -4.10
N LEU A 354 4.99 1.59 -3.90
CA LEU A 354 5.64 2.44 -2.91
C LEU A 354 5.39 1.92 -1.49
N LEU A 355 4.14 1.58 -1.14
CA LEU A 355 3.79 1.05 0.17
C LEU A 355 4.46 -0.30 0.43
N ALA A 356 4.43 -1.22 -0.53
CA ALA A 356 5.05 -2.52 -0.38
C ALA A 356 6.55 -2.40 -0.11
N SER A 357 7.24 -1.58 -0.90
CA SER A 357 8.68 -1.34 -0.73
C SER A 357 9.00 -0.66 0.60
N ALA A 358 8.24 0.38 0.97
CA ALA A 358 8.45 1.11 2.22
C ALA A 358 8.21 0.21 3.44
N CYS A 359 7.16 -0.62 3.44
CA CYS A 359 6.88 -1.54 4.54
C CYS A 359 7.98 -2.57 4.75
N ARG A 360 8.50 -3.19 3.66
CA ARG A 360 9.63 -4.13 3.75
C ARG A 360 10.88 -3.46 4.31
N LEU A 361 11.26 -2.32 3.74
CA LEU A 361 12.45 -1.59 4.18
C LEU A 361 12.30 -1.07 5.62
N PHE A 362 11.13 -0.61 6.01
CA PHE A 362 10.86 -0.14 7.36
C PHE A 362 10.97 -1.29 8.38
N ALA A 363 10.43 -2.47 8.06
CA ALA A 363 10.61 -3.67 8.87
C ALA A 363 12.08 -4.04 9.00
N GLU A 364 12.75 -4.30 7.87
CA GLU A 364 14.09 -4.91 7.83
C GLU A 364 15.21 -3.95 8.24
N LYS A 365 15.11 -2.67 7.87
CA LYS A 365 16.16 -1.68 8.08
C LYS A 365 15.96 -0.78 9.29
N CYS A 366 14.79 -0.85 9.91
CA CYS A 366 14.47 -0.04 11.08
C CYS A 366 13.93 -0.89 12.22
N VAL A 367 12.69 -1.39 12.11
CA VAL A 367 11.96 -2.01 13.23
C VAL A 367 12.72 -3.19 13.83
N ASP A 368 13.22 -4.11 13.01
CA ASP A 368 13.94 -5.31 13.50
C ASP A 368 15.17 -4.98 14.34
N GLY A 369 15.84 -3.88 14.03
CA GLY A 369 17.06 -3.46 14.72
C GLY A 369 16.85 -2.41 15.82
N ILE A 370 15.61 -2.09 16.19
CA ILE A 370 15.35 -1.17 17.32
C ILE A 370 15.75 -1.83 18.63
N GLU A 371 16.46 -1.08 19.47
CA GLU A 371 16.83 -1.47 20.83
C GLU A 371 16.18 -0.51 21.83
N ALA A 372 15.67 -1.02 22.97
CA ALA A 372 15.14 -0.20 24.03
C ALA A 372 16.27 0.38 24.90
N ASN A 373 16.23 1.66 25.16
CA ASN A 373 17.04 2.29 26.19
C ASN A 373 16.29 2.21 27.52
N ARG A 374 16.45 1.11 28.23
CA ARG A 374 15.70 0.80 29.46
C ARG A 374 15.94 1.85 30.55
N GLU A 375 17.19 2.33 30.68
CA GLU A 375 17.56 3.34 31.67
C GLU A 375 16.77 4.65 31.47
N ASN A 376 16.68 5.15 30.21
CA ASN A 376 15.91 6.35 29.91
C ASN A 376 14.40 6.13 30.08
N CYS A 377 13.89 4.98 29.68
CA CYS A 377 12.48 4.63 29.85
C CYS A 377 12.08 4.66 31.32
N GLU A 378 12.83 3.96 32.19
CA GLU A 378 12.60 3.91 33.64
C GLU A 378 12.76 5.28 34.27
N HIS A 379 13.81 6.02 33.90
CA HIS A 379 14.04 7.38 34.40
C HIS A 379 12.84 8.30 34.13
N TYR A 380 12.32 8.32 32.90
CA TYR A 380 11.16 9.14 32.58
C TYR A 380 9.87 8.65 33.23
N ALA A 381 9.71 7.35 33.45
CA ALA A 381 8.58 6.82 34.21
C ALA A 381 8.59 7.31 35.67
N GLU A 382 9.78 7.43 36.26
CA GLU A 382 9.92 7.96 37.64
C GLU A 382 9.69 9.47 37.74
N LEU A 383 10.00 10.22 36.65
CA LEU A 383 9.81 11.67 36.61
C LEU A 383 8.36 12.08 36.39
N THR A 384 7.51 11.20 35.85
CA THR A 384 6.12 11.58 35.52
C THR A 384 5.30 11.86 36.80
N LEU A 385 4.88 13.11 36.96
CA LEU A 385 4.01 13.52 38.05
C LEU A 385 2.59 12.95 37.97
N SER A 386 2.18 12.51 36.77
CA SER A 386 0.87 11.90 36.51
C SER A 386 0.69 10.57 37.23
N ALA A 387 1.77 9.89 37.62
CA ALA A 387 1.74 8.67 38.42
C ALA A 387 1.11 8.89 39.81
N ALA A 388 1.08 10.13 40.31
CA ALA A 388 0.39 10.48 41.56
C ALA A 388 -1.11 10.15 41.54
N THR A 389 -1.71 9.98 40.35
CA THR A 389 -3.12 9.52 40.21
C THR A 389 -3.36 8.20 40.94
N ALA A 390 -2.37 7.32 41.03
CA ALA A 390 -2.48 6.04 41.72
C ALA A 390 -2.49 6.21 43.26
N LEU A 391 -2.09 7.36 43.81
CA LEU A 391 -2.20 7.67 45.22
C LEU A 391 -3.63 8.09 45.64
N ASN A 392 -4.48 8.51 44.71
CA ASN A 392 -5.83 9.00 45.00
C ASN A 392 -6.67 8.04 45.84
N PRO A 393 -6.69 6.72 45.63
CA PRO A 393 -7.46 5.78 46.43
C PRO A 393 -7.00 5.71 47.90
N TYR A 394 -5.73 6.05 48.19
CA TYR A 394 -5.12 5.93 49.52
C TYR A 394 -5.16 7.23 50.31
N ILE A 395 -4.95 8.37 49.64
CA ILE A 395 -4.76 9.67 50.33
C ILE A 395 -5.73 10.75 49.88
N GLY A 396 -6.59 10.49 48.90
CA GLY A 396 -7.52 11.45 48.31
C GLY A 396 -6.87 12.38 47.30
N TYR A 397 -7.69 12.94 46.39
CA TYR A 397 -7.26 13.81 45.28
C TYR A 397 -6.53 15.08 45.73
N ASP A 398 -7.04 15.77 46.74
CA ASP A 398 -6.49 17.05 47.21
C ASP A 398 -5.06 16.89 47.74
N ARG A 399 -4.84 15.86 48.54
CA ARG A 399 -3.51 15.57 49.12
C ARG A 399 -2.53 15.09 48.03
N ALA A 400 -2.99 14.29 47.09
CA ALA A 400 -2.19 13.91 45.92
C ALA A 400 -1.81 15.13 45.06
N SER A 401 -2.75 16.08 44.86
CA SER A 401 -2.50 17.34 44.15
C SER A 401 -1.48 18.24 44.84
N GLU A 402 -1.48 18.30 46.19
CA GLU A 402 -0.46 19.03 46.95
C GLU A 402 0.93 18.40 46.76
N ILE A 403 1.03 17.06 46.78
CA ILE A 403 2.29 16.34 46.55
C ILE A 403 2.80 16.65 45.14
N VAL A 404 1.96 16.60 44.11
CA VAL A 404 2.33 16.92 42.71
C VAL A 404 2.86 18.35 42.60
N LYS A 405 2.15 19.34 43.19
CA LYS A 405 2.56 20.76 43.14
C LYS A 405 3.93 20.98 43.79
N GLU A 406 4.17 20.34 44.95
CA GLU A 406 5.45 20.45 45.64
C GLU A 406 6.56 19.71 44.88
N ALA A 407 6.31 18.52 44.37
CA ALA A 407 7.27 17.78 43.54
C ALA A 407 7.68 18.59 42.29
N ALA A 408 6.70 19.18 41.59
CA ALA A 408 6.92 20.05 40.44
C ALA A 408 7.76 21.29 40.81
N ALA A 409 7.46 21.94 41.93
CA ALA A 409 8.17 23.16 42.33
C ALA A 409 9.58 22.89 42.83
N SER A 410 9.81 21.75 43.48
CA SER A 410 11.11 21.41 44.10
C SER A 410 12.02 20.57 43.22
N GLY A 411 11.51 19.99 42.12
CA GLY A 411 12.25 19.04 41.24
C GLY A 411 12.52 17.69 41.90
N ARG A 412 11.89 17.39 43.04
CA ARG A 412 12.01 16.11 43.76
C ARG A 412 11.04 15.09 43.24
N SER A 413 11.33 13.80 43.46
CA SER A 413 10.45 12.71 43.05
C SER A 413 9.12 12.73 43.84
N LEU A 414 8.05 12.17 43.23
CA LEU A 414 6.77 11.99 43.93
C LEU A 414 6.92 11.19 45.22
N ARG A 415 7.76 10.17 45.22
CA ARG A 415 8.01 9.28 46.36
C ARG A 415 8.66 10.04 47.55
N GLU A 416 9.65 10.88 47.29
CA GLU A 416 10.29 11.69 48.31
C GLU A 416 9.31 12.67 48.98
N VAL A 417 8.58 13.43 48.15
CA VAL A 417 7.63 14.42 48.68
C VAL A 417 6.47 13.74 49.39
N ALA A 418 5.95 12.64 48.86
CA ALA A 418 4.86 11.90 49.52
C ALA A 418 5.28 11.33 50.89
N ARG A 419 6.50 10.80 51.00
CA ARG A 419 7.07 10.30 52.24
C ARG A 419 7.18 11.42 53.29
N GLU A 420 7.69 12.58 52.92
CA GLU A 420 7.76 13.76 53.83
C GLU A 420 6.40 14.23 54.28
N LYS A 421 5.37 14.08 53.44
CA LYS A 421 3.98 14.39 53.79
C LYS A 421 3.29 13.26 54.57
N GLY A 422 4.04 12.28 55.04
CA GLY A 422 3.57 11.22 55.91
C GLY A 422 2.74 10.13 55.17
N VAL A 423 3.03 9.87 53.93
CA VAL A 423 2.53 8.67 53.25
C VAL A 423 3.48 7.51 53.57
N GLU A 424 2.92 6.40 54.05
CA GLU A 424 3.69 5.24 54.46
C GLU A 424 4.36 4.58 53.25
N ASP A 425 5.58 4.05 53.46
CA ASP A 425 6.36 3.38 52.40
C ASP A 425 5.60 2.19 51.79
N SER A 426 4.86 1.44 52.57
CA SER A 426 4.01 0.32 52.08
C SER A 426 2.96 0.78 51.07
N VAL A 427 2.37 1.97 51.27
CA VAL A 427 1.41 2.58 50.35
C VAL A 427 2.14 3.05 49.08
N LEU A 428 3.32 3.66 49.24
CA LEU A 428 4.14 4.13 48.10
C LEU A 428 4.61 2.96 47.23
N ASP A 429 5.01 1.86 47.84
CA ASP A 429 5.46 0.66 47.12
C ASP A 429 4.33 -0.03 46.34
N GLU A 430 3.12 0.00 46.88
CA GLU A 430 1.96 -0.53 46.20
C GLU A 430 1.42 0.42 45.11
N ALA A 431 1.23 1.69 45.45
CA ALA A 431 0.62 2.68 44.56
C ALA A 431 1.55 3.12 43.44
N LEU A 432 2.86 3.26 43.68
CA LEU A 432 3.86 3.68 42.70
C LEU A 432 4.64 2.49 42.11
N ASP A 433 4.01 1.32 42.03
CA ASP A 433 4.46 0.21 41.20
C ASP A 433 4.10 0.50 39.75
N TYR A 434 5.00 1.14 39.00
CA TYR A 434 4.80 1.57 37.62
C TYR A 434 4.50 0.39 36.67
N ARG A 435 5.02 -0.79 36.97
CA ARG A 435 4.76 -2.01 36.19
C ARG A 435 3.32 -2.50 36.40
N LYS A 436 2.81 -2.38 37.61
CA LYS A 436 1.43 -2.71 37.94
C LYS A 436 0.47 -1.68 37.34
N MET A 437 0.82 -0.39 37.36
CA MET A 437 0.03 0.68 36.73
C MET A 437 -0.11 0.50 35.21
N ALA A 438 0.90 -0.01 34.54
CA ALA A 438 0.89 -0.22 33.10
C ALA A 438 0.03 -1.41 32.64
N LYS A 439 -0.46 -2.24 33.58
CA LYS A 439 -1.34 -3.37 33.23
C LYS A 439 -2.76 -2.88 32.97
N PRO A 440 -3.37 -3.20 31.83
CA PRO A 440 -4.79 -2.94 31.61
C PRO A 440 -5.63 -3.64 32.68
N ASN A 441 -6.62 -2.94 33.23
CA ASN A 441 -7.65 -3.56 34.05
C ASN A 441 -8.57 -4.34 33.08
N GLY A 442 -8.32 -5.64 32.88
CA GLY A 442 -9.09 -6.55 32.04
C GLY A 442 -10.23 -7.21 32.81
#